data_406c2b9fc7bc43871b1d3155aaefccb1
#
_entry.id   406c2b9fc7bc43871b1d3155aaefccb1
#
_cell.length_a   1.000
_cell.length_b   1.000
_cell.length_c   1.000
_cell.angle_alpha   90.00
_cell.angle_beta   90.00
_cell.angle_gamma   90.00
#
_symmetry.space_group_name_H-M   'P 1'
#
loop_
_entity.id
_entity.type
_entity.pdbx_description
1 polymer ?
#
loop_
_entity_poly.entity_id
_entity_poly.type
_entity_poly.pdbx_seq_one_letter_code
_entity_poly.pdbx_strand_id
1 'polypeptide(L)'
;MECIRNEGTMEAQALSLLGVRPVYNASNQVVGLELIPQHELKRPRVDVVFAPSGLYRDIFPELMALLDKAVSLARSADEKDNFVREHILESEDKLKQLGVQEDSLARRIASVRLFTTPSGAYGTGVSGTVQASGTWEDEKDVAEVYFDKMSHLYGQGFWGTKVEDEYTCLPKGFSKTVFKNALSGTRVALHSRTSNLYALLDNDDMFQYLGATGLAVRTIDGKSPVVMLTNLVDPSAPGQETLEKFLGRELKTRYLNPKWVDAMVDEGYAGARFINKMVFNLWGWEATLPESVSDNDWNQIYDTYVMDKYRLDIKERFKKSGNLYAYQSILARLLETVRKGYWKADKKRVDQMLLQFNETIREAGLACNLNICNNEKLMQFISDRINDMPSLTTEEKSRYKSALDDLRHKAKTEDADADSTTDGGNDKIYELQIQDDKWLFKQK
;
A
#
# COMPACT_ATOMS: atom_id res chain seq x y z
N MET A 1 -3.72 -13.19 4.58
CA MET A 1 -2.80 -14.20 5.17
C MET A 1 -2.29 -13.78 6.54
N GLU A 2 -1.79 -12.55 6.71
CA GLU A 2 -1.25 -12.06 7.99
C GLU A 2 -2.30 -12.12 9.11
N CYS A 3 -3.53 -11.71 8.83
CA CYS A 3 -4.64 -11.73 9.80
C CYS A 3 -5.00 -13.13 10.33
N ILE A 4 -4.68 -14.21 9.60
CA ILE A 4 -4.86 -15.59 10.08
C ILE A 4 -3.68 -16.02 10.94
N ARG A 5 -2.46 -15.58 10.57
CA ARG A 5 -1.21 -16.02 11.21
C ARG A 5 -0.91 -15.31 12.52
N ASN A 6 -1.47 -14.12 12.74
CA ASN A 6 -1.26 -13.38 13.99
C ASN A 6 -2.06 -13.92 15.18
N GLU A 7 -2.92 -14.93 14.93
CA GLU A 7 -3.67 -15.68 15.96
C GLU A 7 -4.43 -14.77 16.93
N GLY A 8 -4.99 -13.67 16.42
CA GLY A 8 -5.75 -12.71 17.23
C GLY A 8 -4.89 -11.72 18.02
N THR A 9 -3.57 -11.68 17.80
CA THR A 9 -2.69 -10.75 18.53
C THR A 9 -3.02 -9.30 18.27
N MET A 10 -3.37 -8.92 17.03
CA MET A 10 -3.74 -7.54 16.70
C MET A 10 -5.04 -7.14 17.39
N GLU A 11 -6.02 -8.02 17.42
CA GLU A 11 -7.29 -7.85 18.11
C GLU A 11 -7.07 -7.73 19.63
N ALA A 12 -6.23 -8.59 20.21
CA ALA A 12 -5.87 -8.53 21.62
C ALA A 12 -5.18 -7.21 21.99
N GLN A 13 -4.28 -6.70 21.15
CA GLN A 13 -3.65 -5.39 21.34
C GLN A 13 -4.69 -4.27 21.31
N ALA A 14 -5.61 -4.30 20.33
CA ALA A 14 -6.67 -3.30 20.21
C ALA A 14 -7.62 -3.35 21.44
N LEU A 15 -8.06 -4.54 21.84
CA LEU A 15 -8.87 -4.72 23.05
C LEU A 15 -8.15 -4.20 24.30
N SER A 16 -6.85 -4.50 24.41
CA SER A 16 -6.03 -3.97 25.50
C SER A 16 -6.03 -2.45 25.47
N LEU A 17 -5.76 -1.77 24.34
CA LEU A 17 -5.75 -0.31 24.22
C LEU A 17 -7.09 0.31 24.64
N LEU A 18 -8.20 -0.28 24.19
CA LEU A 18 -9.56 0.12 24.58
C LEU A 18 -9.86 -0.13 26.06
N GLY A 19 -9.05 -0.94 26.73
CA GLY A 19 -9.30 -1.35 28.13
C GLY A 19 -10.46 -2.32 28.27
N VAL A 20 -10.56 -3.26 27.32
CA VAL A 20 -11.58 -4.32 27.25
C VAL A 20 -10.88 -5.67 27.22
N ARG A 21 -11.45 -6.68 27.84
CA ARG A 21 -10.93 -8.05 27.76
C ARG A 21 -11.99 -9.05 27.31
N PRO A 22 -11.60 -10.11 26.59
CA PRO A 22 -12.50 -11.18 26.20
C PRO A 22 -12.89 -12.03 27.42
N VAL A 23 -14.15 -12.51 27.41
CA VAL A 23 -14.67 -13.49 28.35
C VAL A 23 -14.70 -14.83 27.62
N TYR A 24 -14.12 -15.85 28.26
CA TYR A 24 -14.03 -17.21 27.70
C TYR A 24 -14.97 -18.17 28.35
N ASN A 25 -15.52 -19.12 27.60
CA ASN A 25 -16.22 -20.27 28.13
C ASN A 25 -15.22 -21.37 28.51
N ALA A 26 -15.76 -22.51 29.03
CA ALA A 26 -14.96 -23.68 29.45
C ALA A 26 -14.17 -24.34 28.30
N SER A 27 -14.51 -24.03 27.02
CA SER A 27 -13.85 -24.54 25.83
C SER A 27 -12.86 -23.50 25.22
N ASN A 28 -12.49 -22.48 25.99
CA ASN A 28 -11.64 -21.37 25.57
C ASN A 28 -12.14 -20.56 24.34
N GLN A 29 -13.44 -20.54 24.11
CA GLN A 29 -14.04 -19.72 23.07
C GLN A 29 -14.46 -18.39 23.68
N VAL A 30 -14.25 -17.29 22.93
CA VAL A 30 -14.71 -15.95 23.32
C VAL A 30 -16.24 -15.92 23.23
N VAL A 31 -16.90 -15.72 24.36
CA VAL A 31 -18.36 -15.63 24.47
C VAL A 31 -18.87 -14.24 24.80
N GLY A 32 -17.99 -13.34 25.10
CA GLY A 32 -18.33 -11.96 25.43
C GLY A 32 -17.11 -11.07 25.63
N LEU A 33 -17.38 -9.83 25.98
CA LEU A 33 -16.39 -8.82 26.34
C LEU A 33 -16.79 -8.19 27.67
N GLU A 34 -15.80 -7.84 28.48
CA GLU A 34 -16.01 -7.05 29.69
C GLU A 34 -15.04 -5.87 29.75
N LEU A 35 -15.52 -4.78 30.36
CA LEU A 35 -14.72 -3.61 30.59
C LEU A 35 -13.72 -3.86 31.73
N ILE A 36 -12.44 -3.55 31.51
CA ILE A 36 -11.44 -3.59 32.57
C ILE A 36 -11.66 -2.33 33.44
N PRO A 37 -11.91 -2.46 34.75
CA PRO A 37 -12.12 -1.30 35.61
C PRO A 37 -10.88 -0.37 35.64
N GLN A 38 -11.08 0.93 35.78
CA GLN A 38 -10.00 1.92 35.73
C GLN A 38 -8.91 1.65 36.77
N HIS A 39 -9.28 1.20 37.98
CA HIS A 39 -8.31 0.89 39.04
C HIS A 39 -7.41 -0.34 38.70
N GLU A 40 -7.87 -1.22 37.82
CA GLU A 40 -7.11 -2.37 37.29
C GLU A 40 -6.32 -1.94 36.05
N LEU A 41 -6.95 -1.18 35.14
CA LEU A 41 -6.36 -0.71 33.88
C LEU A 41 -5.12 0.17 34.10
N LYS A 42 -5.17 1.07 35.08
CA LYS A 42 -4.07 1.99 35.51
C LYS A 42 -3.47 2.85 34.41
N ARG A 43 -4.19 3.12 33.36
CA ARG A 43 -3.83 3.97 32.24
C ARG A 43 -5.09 4.47 31.53
N PRO A 44 -5.00 5.52 30.69
CA PRO A 44 -6.12 5.95 29.85
C PRO A 44 -6.63 4.84 28.93
N ARG A 45 -7.91 4.92 28.56
CA ARG A 45 -8.45 4.19 27.41
C ARG A 45 -8.04 4.90 26.15
N VAL A 46 -7.36 4.17 25.27
CA VAL A 46 -6.83 4.70 24.01
C VAL A 46 -7.83 4.43 22.89
N ASP A 47 -8.16 5.46 22.14
CA ASP A 47 -9.03 5.33 20.97
C ASP A 47 -8.29 4.60 19.83
N VAL A 48 -8.98 3.70 19.14
CA VAL A 48 -8.42 2.84 18.10
C VAL A 48 -9.31 2.86 16.87
N VAL A 49 -8.74 3.19 15.72
CA VAL A 49 -9.40 3.08 14.42
C VAL A 49 -8.88 1.85 13.68
N PHE A 50 -9.79 1.06 13.15
CA PHE A 50 -9.50 -0.16 12.42
C PHE A 50 -9.67 0.08 10.91
N ALA A 51 -8.64 -0.25 10.14
CA ALA A 51 -8.64 -0.22 8.68
C ALA A 51 -8.35 -1.64 8.12
N PRO A 52 -9.24 -2.63 8.33
CA PRO A 52 -9.01 -3.99 7.89
C PRO A 52 -9.05 -4.12 6.38
N SER A 53 -8.44 -5.18 5.85
CA SER A 53 -8.55 -5.53 4.43
C SER A 53 -9.96 -6.10 4.12
N GLY A 54 -10.35 -6.05 2.84
CA GLY A 54 -11.58 -6.70 2.39
C GLY A 54 -11.61 -8.20 2.69
N LEU A 55 -10.45 -8.86 2.63
CA LEU A 55 -10.33 -10.28 3.00
C LEU A 55 -10.61 -10.51 4.50
N TYR A 56 -10.11 -9.65 5.38
CA TYR A 56 -10.40 -9.71 6.81
C TYR A 56 -11.91 -9.53 7.07
N ARG A 57 -12.53 -8.53 6.45
CA ARG A 57 -13.97 -8.28 6.54
C ARG A 57 -14.79 -9.51 6.18
N ASP A 58 -14.41 -10.21 5.10
CA ASP A 58 -15.19 -11.33 4.58
C ASP A 58 -14.97 -12.64 5.35
N ILE A 59 -13.76 -12.85 5.89
CA ILE A 59 -13.42 -14.07 6.65
C ILE A 59 -13.80 -13.94 8.12
N PHE A 60 -13.74 -12.76 8.71
CA PHE A 60 -13.90 -12.53 10.15
C PHE A 60 -14.99 -11.51 10.51
N PRO A 61 -16.22 -11.61 9.95
CA PRO A 61 -17.28 -10.66 10.25
C PRO A 61 -17.65 -10.64 11.75
N GLU A 62 -17.55 -11.79 12.44
CA GLU A 62 -17.80 -11.89 13.88
C GLU A 62 -16.73 -11.12 14.70
N LEU A 63 -15.47 -11.13 14.25
CA LEU A 63 -14.42 -10.33 14.90
C LEU A 63 -14.65 -8.84 14.68
N MET A 64 -15.11 -8.43 13.50
CA MET A 64 -15.49 -7.04 13.25
C MET A 64 -16.62 -6.60 14.19
N ALA A 65 -17.64 -7.43 14.37
CA ALA A 65 -18.73 -7.16 15.31
C ALA A 65 -18.24 -7.13 16.78
N LEU A 66 -17.29 -7.99 17.13
CA LEU A 66 -16.65 -7.99 18.45
C LEU A 66 -15.87 -6.71 18.72
N LEU A 67 -15.10 -6.23 17.74
CA LEU A 67 -14.33 -4.99 17.84
C LEU A 67 -15.27 -3.76 17.97
N ASP A 68 -16.36 -3.71 17.19
CA ASP A 68 -17.38 -2.68 17.33
C ASP A 68 -18.02 -2.67 18.74
N LYS A 69 -18.33 -3.86 19.26
CA LYS A 69 -18.82 -4.01 20.63
C LYS A 69 -17.79 -3.52 21.67
N ALA A 70 -16.48 -3.78 21.44
CA ALA A 70 -15.42 -3.32 22.32
C ALA A 70 -15.35 -1.79 22.36
N VAL A 71 -15.44 -1.12 21.21
CA VAL A 71 -15.52 0.35 21.12
C VAL A 71 -16.72 0.88 21.90
N SER A 72 -17.90 0.26 21.72
CA SER A 72 -19.12 0.62 22.41
C SER A 72 -19.00 0.49 23.94
N LEU A 73 -18.36 -0.59 24.42
CA LEU A 73 -18.09 -0.78 25.84
C LEU A 73 -17.13 0.27 26.38
N ALA A 74 -16.01 0.51 25.70
CA ALA A 74 -15.04 1.52 26.10
C ALA A 74 -15.66 2.91 26.18
N ARG A 75 -16.46 3.28 25.17
CA ARG A 75 -17.20 4.54 25.15
C ARG A 75 -18.17 4.70 26.32
N SER A 76 -18.83 3.60 26.77
CA SER A 76 -19.84 3.65 27.83
C SER A 76 -19.25 3.97 29.20
N ALA A 77 -17.94 3.78 29.39
CA ALA A 77 -17.27 4.06 30.65
C ALA A 77 -17.18 5.57 30.89
N ASP A 78 -17.87 6.04 31.92
CA ASP A 78 -17.83 7.44 32.38
C ASP A 78 -16.66 7.62 33.35
N GLU A 79 -15.46 7.68 32.78
CA GLU A 79 -14.19 7.70 33.48
C GLU A 79 -13.37 8.89 33.01
N LYS A 80 -12.53 9.41 33.90
CA LYS A 80 -11.51 10.40 33.55
C LYS A 80 -10.47 9.75 32.62
N ASP A 81 -9.96 10.52 31.66
CA ASP A 81 -8.94 10.06 30.70
C ASP A 81 -9.43 8.90 29.79
N ASN A 82 -10.71 8.88 29.43
CA ASN A 82 -11.28 7.98 28.43
C ASN A 82 -11.28 8.67 27.06
N PHE A 83 -10.18 8.56 26.33
CA PHE A 83 -10.04 9.17 24.99
C PHE A 83 -11.01 8.62 23.96
N VAL A 84 -11.49 7.36 24.11
CA VAL A 84 -12.53 6.80 23.23
C VAL A 84 -13.83 7.61 23.35
N ARG A 85 -14.25 7.87 24.59
CA ARG A 85 -15.47 8.66 24.87
C ARG A 85 -15.30 10.12 24.44
N GLU A 86 -14.17 10.73 24.77
CA GLU A 86 -13.89 12.13 24.45
C GLU A 86 -13.94 12.38 22.95
N HIS A 87 -13.22 11.58 22.15
CA HIS A 87 -13.18 11.75 20.70
C HIS A 87 -14.53 11.44 20.03
N ILE A 88 -15.31 10.49 20.58
CA ILE A 88 -16.66 10.22 20.06
C ILE A 88 -17.59 11.40 20.33
N LEU A 89 -17.57 11.99 21.51
CA LEU A 89 -18.38 13.18 21.83
C LEU A 89 -18.00 14.37 20.97
N GLU A 90 -16.71 14.65 20.81
CA GLU A 90 -16.23 15.70 19.90
C GLU A 90 -16.66 15.46 18.44
N SER A 91 -16.63 14.19 17.99
CA SER A 91 -17.08 13.84 16.66
C SER A 91 -18.59 13.98 16.52
N GLU A 92 -19.37 13.63 17.52
CA GLU A 92 -20.84 13.85 17.56
C GLU A 92 -21.18 15.32 17.39
N ASP A 93 -20.51 16.21 18.11
CA ASP A 93 -20.71 17.66 18.02
C ASP A 93 -20.34 18.20 16.63
N LYS A 94 -19.21 17.75 16.05
CA LYS A 94 -18.81 18.12 14.69
C LYS A 94 -19.83 17.66 13.64
N LEU A 95 -20.36 16.44 13.76
CA LEU A 95 -21.37 15.91 12.85
C LEU A 95 -22.69 16.70 12.89
N LYS A 96 -23.11 17.15 14.08
CA LYS A 96 -24.27 18.06 14.24
C LYS A 96 -24.03 19.38 13.53
N GLN A 97 -22.85 19.95 13.66
CA GLN A 97 -22.45 21.19 12.96
C GLN A 97 -22.43 21.00 11.43
N LEU A 98 -22.13 19.79 10.94
CA LEU A 98 -22.14 19.42 9.54
C LEU A 98 -23.54 19.07 9.01
N GLY A 99 -24.58 19.17 9.82
CA GLY A 99 -25.96 19.04 9.39
C GLY A 99 -26.65 17.72 9.74
N VAL A 100 -26.04 16.84 10.54
CA VAL A 100 -26.73 15.64 11.05
C VAL A 100 -27.69 16.04 12.16
N GLN A 101 -28.98 16.16 11.84
CA GLN A 101 -30.00 16.69 12.74
C GLN A 101 -30.45 15.69 13.81
N GLU A 102 -30.39 14.40 13.51
CA GLU A 102 -30.84 13.35 14.41
C GLU A 102 -29.72 12.95 15.37
N ASP A 103 -29.92 13.19 16.67
CA ASP A 103 -28.92 12.87 17.72
C ASP A 103 -28.53 11.40 17.74
N SER A 104 -29.49 10.48 17.49
CA SER A 104 -29.22 9.04 17.45
C SER A 104 -28.30 8.68 16.28
N LEU A 105 -28.52 9.28 15.11
CA LEU A 105 -27.70 9.08 13.93
C LEU A 105 -26.31 9.69 14.10
N ALA A 106 -26.23 10.95 14.59
CA ALA A 106 -24.96 11.59 14.87
C ALA A 106 -24.09 10.73 15.81
N ARG A 107 -24.68 10.18 16.87
CA ARG A 107 -24.02 9.31 17.84
C ARG A 107 -23.56 7.99 17.22
N ARG A 108 -24.39 7.37 16.38
CA ARG A 108 -24.03 6.13 15.69
C ARG A 108 -22.84 6.37 14.76
N ILE A 109 -22.89 7.39 13.91
CA ILE A 109 -21.80 7.73 12.99
C ILE A 109 -20.52 8.08 13.75
N ALA A 110 -20.60 8.92 14.78
CA ALA A 110 -19.46 9.32 15.60
C ALA A 110 -18.76 8.14 16.30
N SER A 111 -19.52 7.06 16.58
CA SER A 111 -19.00 5.87 17.27
C SER A 111 -18.35 4.85 16.33
N VAL A 112 -18.45 5.02 15.00
CA VAL A 112 -17.81 4.11 14.06
C VAL A 112 -16.29 4.23 14.16
N ARG A 113 -15.63 3.07 14.28
CA ARG A 113 -14.15 2.95 14.30
C ARG A 113 -13.63 1.91 13.30
N LEU A 114 -14.52 1.26 12.54
CA LEU A 114 -14.16 0.28 11.51
C LEU A 114 -14.49 0.85 10.13
N PHE A 115 -13.45 0.98 9.31
CA PHE A 115 -13.55 1.52 7.94
C PHE A 115 -12.78 0.61 7.00
N THR A 116 -13.42 0.20 5.90
CA THR A 116 -12.76 -0.60 4.86
C THR A 116 -13.47 -0.43 3.51
N THR A 117 -13.07 -1.21 2.52
CA THR A 117 -13.72 -1.25 1.20
C THR A 117 -15.14 -1.79 1.28
N PRO A 118 -16.03 -1.51 0.31
CA PRO A 118 -17.36 -2.10 0.28
C PRO A 118 -17.32 -3.62 0.15
N SER A 119 -18.41 -4.29 0.49
CA SER A 119 -18.55 -5.75 0.34
C SER A 119 -18.23 -6.18 -1.09
N GLY A 120 -17.43 -7.26 -1.23
CA GLY A 120 -16.99 -7.78 -2.52
C GLY A 120 -15.83 -7.02 -3.18
N ALA A 121 -15.38 -5.89 -2.62
CA ALA A 121 -14.21 -5.17 -3.13
C ALA A 121 -12.97 -5.45 -2.27
N TYR A 122 -11.83 -5.55 -2.95
CA TYR A 122 -10.53 -5.83 -2.34
C TYR A 122 -9.49 -4.81 -2.80
N GLY A 123 -8.50 -4.56 -1.92
CA GLY A 123 -7.45 -3.57 -2.18
C GLY A 123 -7.92 -2.13 -2.00
N THR A 124 -6.97 -1.28 -1.67
CA THR A 124 -7.22 0.14 -1.37
C THR A 124 -7.20 1.04 -2.61
N GLY A 125 -6.85 0.48 -3.78
CA GLY A 125 -6.57 1.24 -5.00
C GLY A 125 -5.18 1.89 -5.02
N VAL A 126 -4.50 2.00 -3.88
CA VAL A 126 -3.20 2.68 -3.74
C VAL A 126 -2.12 2.00 -4.55
N SER A 127 -2.06 0.66 -4.58
CA SER A 127 -1.04 -0.07 -5.35
C SER A 127 -1.09 0.29 -6.84
N GLY A 128 -2.27 0.32 -7.45
CA GLY A 128 -2.45 0.72 -8.85
C GLY A 128 -2.08 2.18 -9.11
N THR A 129 -2.47 3.09 -8.20
CA THR A 129 -2.14 4.52 -8.30
C THR A 129 -0.63 4.74 -8.18
N VAL A 130 0.02 4.09 -7.22
CA VAL A 130 1.48 4.14 -7.04
C VAL A 130 2.21 3.59 -8.27
N GLN A 131 1.68 2.54 -8.88
CA GLN A 131 2.22 1.98 -10.12
C GLN A 131 2.11 2.98 -11.28
N ALA A 132 1.00 3.68 -11.39
CA ALA A 132 0.74 4.69 -12.41
C ALA A 132 1.33 6.07 -12.01
N SER A 133 2.61 6.11 -11.63
CA SER A 133 3.27 7.29 -11.06
C SER A 133 3.31 8.54 -11.97
N GLY A 134 3.11 8.36 -13.26
CA GLY A 134 2.94 9.47 -14.21
C GLY A 134 1.63 10.24 -14.07
N THR A 135 0.63 9.67 -13.40
CA THR A 135 -0.71 10.28 -13.26
C THR A 135 -0.87 11.21 -12.06
N TRP A 136 0.09 11.21 -11.14
CA TRP A 136 0.09 12.06 -9.95
C TRP A 136 1.45 12.68 -9.70
N GLU A 137 1.49 13.82 -9.02
CA GLU A 137 2.72 14.49 -8.59
C GLU A 137 2.75 14.72 -7.07
N ASP A 138 1.60 14.96 -6.45
CA ASP A 138 1.46 15.10 -4.99
C ASP A 138 0.92 13.78 -4.41
N GLU A 139 1.50 13.31 -3.32
CA GLU A 139 1.04 12.11 -2.61
C GLU A 139 -0.40 12.24 -2.08
N LYS A 140 -0.92 13.48 -1.99
CA LYS A 140 -2.34 13.71 -1.67
C LYS A 140 -3.29 13.06 -2.67
N ASP A 141 -2.91 12.99 -3.95
CA ASP A 141 -3.70 12.30 -4.98
C ASP A 141 -3.81 10.81 -4.65
N VAL A 142 -2.71 10.21 -4.16
CA VAL A 142 -2.68 8.81 -3.71
C VAL A 142 -3.53 8.63 -2.45
N ALA A 143 -3.46 9.58 -1.50
CA ALA A 143 -4.28 9.57 -0.29
C ALA A 143 -5.78 9.67 -0.59
N GLU A 144 -6.18 10.49 -1.58
CA GLU A 144 -7.59 10.62 -1.96
C GLU A 144 -8.16 9.29 -2.50
N VAL A 145 -7.40 8.52 -3.26
CA VAL A 145 -7.80 7.18 -3.69
C VAL A 145 -8.02 6.26 -2.48
N TYR A 146 -7.13 6.32 -1.49
CA TYR A 146 -7.29 5.57 -0.24
C TYR A 146 -8.57 5.96 0.50
N PHE A 147 -8.80 7.26 0.68
CA PHE A 147 -10.02 7.74 1.34
C PHE A 147 -11.29 7.32 0.59
N ASP A 148 -11.30 7.41 -0.73
CA ASP A 148 -12.47 7.03 -1.56
C ASP A 148 -12.81 5.54 -1.42
N LYS A 149 -11.80 4.70 -1.37
CA LYS A 149 -11.98 3.25 -1.28
C LYS A 149 -12.29 2.76 0.13
N MET A 150 -11.67 3.35 1.15
CA MET A 150 -11.72 2.85 2.53
C MET A 150 -12.80 3.50 3.40
N SER A 151 -13.53 4.50 2.92
CA SER A 151 -14.52 5.26 3.70
C SER A 151 -15.89 4.60 3.83
N HIS A 152 -15.98 3.29 3.74
CA HIS A 152 -17.24 2.57 4.00
C HIS A 152 -17.29 2.18 5.48
N LEU A 153 -18.42 2.47 6.12
CA LEU A 153 -18.61 2.31 7.55
C LEU A 153 -19.04 0.87 7.90
N TYR A 154 -18.46 0.36 8.99
CA TYR A 154 -18.81 -0.92 9.58
C TYR A 154 -19.03 -0.78 11.09
N GLY A 155 -20.00 -1.50 11.63
CA GLY A 155 -20.40 -1.36 13.04
C GLY A 155 -21.48 -0.30 13.26
N GLN A 156 -22.04 -0.24 14.46
CA GLN A 156 -23.12 0.69 14.85
C GLN A 156 -24.37 0.62 13.94
N GLY A 157 -24.61 -0.57 13.36
CA GLY A 157 -25.71 -0.80 12.42
C GLY A 157 -25.39 -0.49 10.96
N PHE A 158 -24.16 -0.13 10.66
CA PHE A 158 -23.66 0.01 9.28
C PHE A 158 -22.86 -1.22 8.85
N TRP A 159 -22.96 -1.60 7.57
CA TRP A 159 -22.22 -2.71 7.00
C TRP A 159 -21.85 -2.44 5.55
N GLY A 160 -20.70 -1.82 5.33
CA GLY A 160 -20.22 -1.42 4.00
C GLY A 160 -20.92 -0.21 3.42
N THR A 161 -21.50 0.61 4.28
CA THR A 161 -22.36 1.73 3.93
C THR A 161 -21.54 3.00 3.73
N LYS A 162 -21.90 3.78 2.71
CA LYS A 162 -21.66 5.22 2.69
C LYS A 162 -22.92 5.93 3.22
N VAL A 163 -22.75 6.73 4.26
CA VAL A 163 -23.89 7.33 4.97
C VAL A 163 -24.73 8.22 4.06
N GLU A 164 -24.08 8.95 3.16
CA GLU A 164 -24.73 9.81 2.16
C GLU A 164 -25.60 9.06 1.14
N ASP A 165 -25.37 7.76 0.95
CA ASP A 165 -26.18 6.94 0.06
C ASP A 165 -27.52 6.54 0.72
N GLU A 166 -27.55 6.41 2.04
CA GLU A 166 -28.76 6.13 2.82
C GLU A 166 -29.48 7.42 3.23
N TYR A 167 -28.74 8.46 3.55
CA TYR A 167 -29.24 9.75 4.05
C TYR A 167 -28.94 10.86 3.03
N THR A 168 -29.80 10.97 2.03
CA THR A 168 -29.64 11.87 0.86
C THR A 168 -29.59 13.37 1.20
N CYS A 169 -29.93 13.74 2.44
CA CYS A 169 -29.76 15.11 2.95
C CYS A 169 -28.29 15.46 3.25
N LEU A 170 -27.41 14.45 3.35
CA LEU A 170 -25.99 14.65 3.60
C LEU A 170 -25.22 14.90 2.30
N PRO A 171 -24.18 15.73 2.33
CA PRO A 171 -23.41 16.04 1.12
C PRO A 171 -22.64 14.82 0.62
N LYS A 172 -22.43 14.74 -0.69
CA LYS A 172 -21.62 13.71 -1.31
C LYS A 172 -20.18 13.74 -0.72
N GLY A 173 -19.66 12.58 -0.37
CA GLY A 173 -18.34 12.43 0.28
C GLY A 173 -18.38 12.61 1.79
N PHE A 174 -19.57 12.59 2.40
CA PHE A 174 -19.72 12.72 3.85
C PHE A 174 -19.00 11.60 4.62
N SER A 175 -19.13 10.35 4.18
CA SER A 175 -18.45 9.19 4.76
C SER A 175 -16.92 9.33 4.71
N LYS A 176 -16.39 9.95 3.66
CA LYS A 176 -14.96 10.30 3.58
C LYS A 176 -14.57 11.29 4.68
N THR A 177 -15.41 12.29 4.94
CA THR A 177 -15.20 13.25 6.03
C THR A 177 -15.24 12.56 7.40
N VAL A 178 -16.18 11.63 7.61
CA VAL A 178 -16.24 10.81 8.84
C VAL A 178 -14.96 10.02 9.04
N PHE A 179 -14.47 9.35 7.99
CA PHE A 179 -13.23 8.58 8.05
C PHE A 179 -12.00 9.47 8.33
N LYS A 180 -11.89 10.62 7.66
CA LYS A 180 -10.82 11.60 7.91
C LYS A 180 -10.85 12.08 9.37
N ASN A 181 -12.03 12.38 9.91
CA ASN A 181 -12.17 12.78 11.31
C ASN A 181 -11.75 11.67 12.29
N ALA A 182 -12.09 10.42 12.00
CA ALA A 182 -11.68 9.29 12.84
C ALA A 182 -10.17 9.05 12.83
N LEU A 183 -9.48 9.32 11.70
CA LEU A 183 -8.03 9.16 11.58
C LEU A 183 -7.24 10.36 12.14
N SER A 184 -7.86 11.54 12.25
CA SER A 184 -7.17 12.76 12.73
C SER A 184 -6.65 12.56 14.16
N GLY A 185 -5.41 13.00 14.40
CA GLY A 185 -4.74 12.84 15.69
C GLY A 185 -4.13 11.46 15.94
N THR A 186 -4.20 10.53 14.97
CA THR A 186 -3.57 9.21 15.08
C THR A 186 -2.07 9.34 15.25
N ARG A 187 -1.54 8.84 16.36
CA ARG A 187 -0.12 8.93 16.71
C ARG A 187 0.69 7.70 16.29
N VAL A 188 0.05 6.53 16.23
CA VAL A 188 0.69 5.25 15.90
C VAL A 188 -0.19 4.50 14.91
N ALA A 189 0.40 4.03 13.81
CA ALA A 189 -0.18 3.04 12.92
C ALA A 189 0.53 1.70 13.17
N LEU A 190 -0.23 0.63 13.36
CA LEU A 190 0.28 -0.65 13.82
C LEU A 190 -0.20 -1.79 12.93
N HIS A 191 0.71 -2.71 12.60
CA HIS A 191 0.42 -3.97 11.93
C HIS A 191 1.27 -5.09 12.49
N SER A 192 0.92 -6.35 12.23
CA SER A 192 1.73 -7.51 12.61
C SER A 192 2.62 -8.03 11.48
N ARG A 193 3.65 -8.77 11.86
CA ARG A 193 4.54 -9.54 10.97
C ARG A 193 4.80 -10.91 11.56
N THR A 194 4.33 -11.95 10.89
CA THR A 194 4.36 -13.35 11.40
C THR A 194 5.28 -14.26 10.60
N SER A 195 5.85 -13.79 9.50
CA SER A 195 6.66 -14.64 8.62
C SER A 195 7.70 -13.83 7.84
N ASN A 196 8.89 -14.41 7.69
CA ASN A 196 9.92 -13.87 6.80
C ASN A 196 9.64 -14.17 5.31
N LEU A 197 8.66 -15.04 5.00
CA LEU A 197 8.28 -15.38 3.63
C LEU A 197 7.29 -14.38 2.98
N TYR A 198 6.69 -13.50 3.79
CA TYR A 198 5.85 -12.39 3.34
C TYR A 198 6.40 -11.10 3.94
N ALA A 199 7.63 -10.76 3.51
CA ALA A 199 8.33 -9.59 3.95
C ALA A 199 7.67 -8.29 3.44
N LEU A 200 8.08 -7.15 3.99
CA LEU A 200 7.50 -5.84 3.66
C LEU A 200 7.61 -5.49 2.17
N LEU A 201 8.58 -6.08 1.47
CA LEU A 201 8.83 -5.86 0.05
C LEU A 201 8.42 -7.06 -0.85
N ASP A 202 7.82 -8.12 -0.30
CA ASP A 202 7.39 -9.28 -1.09
C ASP A 202 6.04 -9.07 -1.77
N ASN A 203 5.18 -8.26 -1.18
CA ASN A 203 3.87 -7.93 -1.74
C ASN A 203 3.52 -6.47 -1.48
N ASP A 204 2.55 -5.98 -2.22
CA ASP A 204 2.09 -4.60 -2.16
C ASP A 204 1.07 -4.35 -1.04
N ASP A 205 0.52 -5.40 -0.42
CA ASP A 205 -0.48 -5.26 0.63
C ASP A 205 0.02 -4.43 1.81
N MET A 206 1.30 -4.58 2.17
CA MET A 206 1.84 -3.88 3.32
C MET A 206 1.85 -2.36 3.13
N PHE A 207 2.36 -1.85 2.02
CA PHE A 207 2.37 -0.41 1.79
C PHE A 207 0.99 0.13 1.42
N GLN A 208 0.14 -0.64 0.69
CA GLN A 208 -1.17 -0.13 0.29
C GLN A 208 -2.17 -0.05 1.46
N TYR A 209 -1.97 -0.80 2.54
CA TYR A 209 -2.78 -0.70 3.76
C TYR A 209 -2.07 0.11 4.84
N LEU A 210 -0.99 -0.39 5.42
CA LEU A 210 -0.28 0.28 6.51
C LEU A 210 0.38 1.59 6.06
N GLY A 211 1.08 1.57 4.93
CA GLY A 211 1.70 2.76 4.34
C GLY A 211 0.66 3.83 3.99
N ALA A 212 -0.42 3.42 3.30
CA ALA A 212 -1.49 4.34 2.95
C ALA A 212 -2.26 4.90 4.16
N THR A 213 -2.41 4.13 5.25
CA THR A 213 -2.94 4.66 6.50
C THR A 213 -2.03 5.77 7.06
N GLY A 214 -0.71 5.56 7.02
CA GLY A 214 0.25 6.59 7.42
C GLY A 214 0.18 7.85 6.55
N LEU A 215 0.09 7.66 5.22
CA LEU A 215 -0.11 8.74 4.26
C LEU A 215 -1.42 9.50 4.50
N ALA A 216 -2.51 8.79 4.78
CA ALA A 216 -3.81 9.38 5.09
C ALA A 216 -3.73 10.30 6.32
N VAL A 217 -3.12 9.83 7.41
CA VAL A 217 -2.89 10.63 8.62
C VAL A 217 -1.99 11.83 8.32
N ARG A 218 -0.89 11.64 7.58
CA ARG A 218 -0.01 12.74 7.18
C ARG A 218 -0.75 13.80 6.35
N THR A 219 -1.64 13.38 5.47
CA THR A 219 -2.43 14.30 4.65
C THR A 219 -3.41 15.12 5.49
N ILE A 220 -3.96 14.54 6.57
CA ILE A 220 -4.90 15.20 7.47
C ILE A 220 -4.16 16.14 8.46
N ASP A 221 -3.13 15.62 9.12
CA ASP A 221 -2.49 16.25 10.28
C ASP A 221 -1.16 16.95 9.93
N GLY A 222 -0.70 16.88 8.67
CA GLY A 222 0.56 17.46 8.19
C GLY A 222 1.83 16.70 8.62
N LYS A 223 1.68 15.56 9.32
CA LYS A 223 2.79 14.70 9.77
C LYS A 223 2.36 13.24 9.81
N SER A 224 3.30 12.34 9.51
CA SER A 224 3.08 10.90 9.61
C SER A 224 2.94 10.44 11.07
N PRO A 225 2.12 9.41 11.33
CA PRO A 225 2.14 8.72 12.61
C PRO A 225 3.44 7.90 12.72
N VAL A 226 3.81 7.51 13.93
CA VAL A 226 4.85 6.48 14.09
C VAL A 226 4.30 5.16 13.56
N VAL A 227 4.97 4.55 12.58
CA VAL A 227 4.55 3.26 12.02
C VAL A 227 5.32 2.15 12.71
N MET A 228 4.59 1.23 13.30
CA MET A 228 5.14 0.12 14.10
C MET A 228 4.67 -1.23 13.59
N LEU A 229 5.50 -2.23 13.80
CA LEU A 229 5.24 -3.62 13.48
C LEU A 229 5.38 -4.49 14.72
N THR A 230 4.33 -5.23 15.04
CA THR A 230 4.39 -6.32 16.01
C THR A 230 5.06 -7.51 15.35
N ASN A 231 6.31 -7.77 15.72
CA ASN A 231 7.09 -8.89 15.19
C ASN A 231 6.70 -10.18 15.91
N LEU A 232 6.04 -11.06 15.21
CA LEU A 232 5.57 -12.39 15.65
C LEU A 232 6.24 -13.52 14.86
N VAL A 233 7.35 -13.25 14.19
CA VAL A 233 8.13 -14.29 13.46
C VAL A 233 8.58 -15.38 14.43
N ASP A 234 8.94 -14.99 15.64
CA ASP A 234 9.07 -15.90 16.80
C ASP A 234 7.97 -15.58 17.79
N PRO A 235 6.88 -16.38 17.84
CA PRO A 235 5.77 -16.12 18.75
C PRO A 235 6.15 -16.23 20.23
N SER A 236 7.24 -16.91 20.56
CA SER A 236 7.74 -17.02 21.94
C SER A 236 8.45 -15.74 22.42
N ALA A 237 8.87 -14.88 21.48
CA ALA A 237 9.58 -13.65 21.76
C ALA A 237 9.00 -12.46 20.94
N PRO A 238 7.70 -12.12 21.14
CA PRO A 238 7.07 -11.04 20.41
C PRO A 238 7.75 -9.69 20.72
N GLY A 239 7.87 -8.83 19.72
CA GLY A 239 8.51 -7.54 19.89
C GLY A 239 7.83 -6.44 19.09
N GLN A 240 8.08 -5.18 19.47
CA GLN A 240 7.63 -4.00 18.73
C GLN A 240 8.82 -3.33 18.06
N GLU A 241 8.72 -3.04 16.78
CA GLU A 241 9.76 -2.38 16.01
C GLU A 241 9.17 -1.30 15.13
N THR A 242 9.93 -0.22 14.89
CA THR A 242 9.52 0.78 13.90
C THR A 242 9.68 0.25 12.48
N LEU A 243 8.90 0.80 11.55
CA LEU A 243 8.96 0.42 10.14
C LEU A 243 10.37 0.55 9.57
N GLU A 244 11.05 1.67 9.83
CA GLU A 244 12.39 1.96 9.28
C GLU A 244 13.41 0.92 9.75
N LYS A 245 13.36 0.54 11.03
CA LYS A 245 14.25 -0.49 11.59
C LYS A 245 13.97 -1.86 10.96
N PHE A 246 12.70 -2.19 10.80
CA PHE A 246 12.29 -3.46 10.22
C PHE A 246 12.67 -3.55 8.74
N LEU A 247 12.32 -2.50 7.95
CA LEU A 247 12.63 -2.41 6.53
C LEU A 247 14.15 -2.44 6.27
N GLY A 248 14.93 -1.65 7.01
CA GLY A 248 16.39 -1.64 6.90
C GLY A 248 17.03 -2.98 7.25
N ARG A 249 16.46 -3.74 8.18
CA ARG A 249 16.91 -5.12 8.46
C ARG A 249 16.58 -6.07 7.31
N GLU A 250 15.36 -6.05 6.78
CA GLU A 250 14.98 -6.89 5.65
C GLU A 250 15.81 -6.58 4.40
N LEU A 251 16.06 -5.32 4.10
CA LEU A 251 16.93 -4.92 3.00
C LEU A 251 18.31 -5.56 3.16
N LYS A 252 18.96 -5.39 4.31
CA LYS A 252 20.34 -5.89 4.54
C LYS A 252 20.44 -7.41 4.59
N THR A 253 19.51 -8.07 5.26
CA THR A 253 19.61 -9.51 5.49
C THR A 253 19.13 -10.34 4.31
N ARG A 254 18.30 -9.78 3.45
CA ARG A 254 17.66 -10.47 2.33
C ARG A 254 17.99 -9.81 1.00
N TYR A 255 17.36 -8.73 0.66
CA TYR A 255 17.35 -8.18 -0.71
C TYR A 255 18.70 -7.60 -1.18
N LEU A 256 19.57 -7.22 -0.26
CA LEU A 256 20.93 -6.76 -0.55
C LEU A 256 22.01 -7.81 -0.18
N ASN A 257 21.58 -9.00 0.27
CA ASN A 257 22.48 -10.10 0.59
C ASN A 257 22.88 -10.83 -0.71
N PRO A 258 24.20 -10.92 -1.03
CA PRO A 258 24.64 -11.52 -2.30
C PRO A 258 24.19 -12.96 -2.48
N LYS A 259 24.09 -13.76 -1.42
CA LYS A 259 23.60 -15.15 -1.50
C LYS A 259 22.13 -15.20 -1.90
N TRP A 260 21.31 -14.29 -1.37
CA TRP A 260 19.92 -14.22 -1.74
C TRP A 260 19.74 -13.70 -3.17
N VAL A 261 20.49 -12.65 -3.54
CA VAL A 261 20.46 -12.08 -4.89
C VAL A 261 20.86 -13.13 -5.92
N ASP A 262 21.95 -13.85 -5.68
CA ASP A 262 22.45 -14.90 -6.56
C ASP A 262 21.42 -16.02 -6.73
N ALA A 263 20.88 -16.57 -5.64
CA ALA A 263 19.85 -17.59 -5.67
C ALA A 263 18.59 -17.10 -6.41
N MET A 264 18.19 -15.84 -6.20
CA MET A 264 17.00 -15.28 -6.84
C MET A 264 17.21 -15.07 -8.35
N VAL A 265 18.42 -14.68 -8.77
CA VAL A 265 18.76 -14.56 -10.20
C VAL A 265 18.85 -15.93 -10.86
N ASP A 266 19.23 -17.00 -10.13
CA ASP A 266 19.22 -18.38 -10.61
C ASP A 266 17.81 -18.92 -10.92
N GLU A 267 16.77 -18.38 -10.25
CA GLU A 267 15.37 -18.67 -10.57
C GLU A 267 14.91 -18.12 -11.94
N GLY A 268 15.83 -17.51 -12.68
CA GLY A 268 15.63 -17.06 -14.05
C GLY A 268 14.53 -16.02 -14.19
N TYR A 269 13.55 -16.29 -15.07
CA TYR A 269 12.45 -15.35 -15.35
C TYR A 269 11.66 -14.98 -14.10
N ALA A 270 11.34 -15.96 -13.25
CA ALA A 270 10.57 -15.75 -12.02
C ALA A 270 11.35 -14.91 -11.01
N GLY A 271 12.64 -15.18 -10.84
CA GLY A 271 13.51 -14.41 -9.96
C GLY A 271 13.69 -12.96 -10.40
N ALA A 272 13.91 -12.73 -11.70
CA ALA A 272 13.98 -11.38 -12.28
C ALA A 272 12.69 -10.59 -12.02
N ARG A 273 11.53 -11.23 -12.23
CA ARG A 273 10.22 -10.64 -11.94
C ARG A 273 10.07 -10.33 -10.45
N PHE A 274 10.53 -11.21 -9.56
CA PHE A 274 10.45 -11.00 -8.12
C PHE A 274 11.31 -9.80 -7.68
N ILE A 275 12.55 -9.70 -8.17
CA ILE A 275 13.43 -8.57 -7.88
C ILE A 275 12.80 -7.25 -8.35
N ASN A 276 12.23 -7.21 -9.56
CA ASN A 276 11.50 -6.05 -10.04
C ASN A 276 10.30 -5.69 -9.13
N LYS A 277 9.54 -6.69 -8.68
CA LYS A 277 8.42 -6.47 -7.75
C LYS A 277 8.91 -5.93 -6.40
N MET A 278 10.03 -6.41 -5.89
CA MET A 278 10.64 -5.91 -4.66
C MET A 278 10.99 -4.41 -4.77
N VAL A 279 11.60 -3.98 -5.89
CA VAL A 279 11.92 -2.57 -6.14
C VAL A 279 10.64 -1.74 -6.26
N PHE A 280 9.58 -2.27 -6.88
CA PHE A 280 8.27 -1.63 -6.91
C PHE A 280 7.67 -1.48 -5.51
N ASN A 281 7.77 -2.48 -4.66
CA ASN A 281 7.24 -2.40 -3.30
C ASN A 281 8.03 -1.39 -2.44
N LEU A 282 9.35 -1.28 -2.64
CA LEU A 282 10.16 -0.23 -2.00
C LEU A 282 9.70 1.17 -2.45
N TRP A 283 9.43 1.35 -3.74
CA TRP A 283 8.81 2.55 -4.27
C TRP A 283 7.43 2.82 -3.66
N GLY A 284 6.62 1.77 -3.42
CA GLY A 284 5.32 1.90 -2.76
C GLY A 284 5.44 2.44 -1.34
N TRP A 285 6.45 2.00 -0.58
CA TRP A 285 6.76 2.57 0.72
C TRP A 285 7.21 4.02 0.64
N GLU A 286 8.08 4.37 -0.30
CA GLU A 286 8.50 5.74 -0.55
C GLU A 286 7.31 6.66 -0.87
N ALA A 287 6.42 6.24 -1.78
CA ALA A 287 5.27 7.03 -2.19
C ALA A 287 4.21 7.21 -1.07
N THR A 288 4.17 6.30 -0.09
CA THR A 288 3.22 6.37 1.02
C THR A 288 3.82 6.94 2.29
N LEU A 289 5.08 6.64 2.58
CA LEU A 289 5.80 7.06 3.77
C LEU A 289 7.26 7.40 3.42
N PRO A 290 7.53 8.52 2.76
CA PRO A 290 8.88 8.87 2.25
C PRO A 290 9.96 8.85 3.33
N GLU A 291 9.61 9.16 4.57
CA GLU A 291 10.54 9.09 5.69
C GLU A 291 11.00 7.66 6.07
N SER A 292 10.34 6.63 5.56
CA SER A 292 10.69 5.23 5.84
C SER A 292 11.77 4.66 4.93
N VAL A 293 12.05 5.32 3.81
CA VAL A 293 13.08 4.93 2.84
C VAL A 293 14.08 6.07 2.69
N SER A 294 15.36 5.76 2.73
CA SER A 294 16.41 6.77 2.68
C SER A 294 17.14 6.79 1.32
N ASP A 295 17.78 7.92 1.01
CA ASP A 295 18.73 8.00 -0.13
C ASP A 295 19.76 6.86 -0.10
N ASN A 296 20.18 6.42 1.11
CA ASN A 296 21.13 5.32 1.25
C ASN A 296 20.51 3.97 0.83
N ASP A 297 19.24 3.75 1.06
CA ASP A 297 18.58 2.51 0.63
C ASP A 297 18.51 2.44 -0.89
N TRP A 298 18.16 3.54 -1.55
CA TRP A 298 18.20 3.65 -3.01
C TRP A 298 19.62 3.51 -3.58
N ASN A 299 20.62 4.11 -2.94
CA ASN A 299 22.01 3.92 -3.31
C ASN A 299 22.43 2.44 -3.26
N GLN A 300 22.01 1.71 -2.22
CA GLN A 300 22.32 0.29 -2.08
C GLN A 300 21.60 -0.58 -3.11
N ILE A 301 20.34 -0.27 -3.45
CA ILE A 301 19.59 -0.92 -4.54
C ILE A 301 20.33 -0.69 -5.87
N TYR A 302 20.67 0.56 -6.17
CA TYR A 302 21.43 0.90 -7.37
C TYR A 302 22.77 0.14 -7.42
N ASP A 303 23.58 0.20 -6.37
CA ASP A 303 24.89 -0.47 -6.32
C ASP A 303 24.77 -1.99 -6.48
N THR A 304 23.70 -2.59 -5.92
CA THR A 304 23.48 -4.04 -5.98
C THR A 304 23.02 -4.48 -7.35
N TYR A 305 21.94 -3.87 -7.88
CA TYR A 305 21.23 -4.40 -9.05
C TYR A 305 21.63 -3.74 -10.36
N VAL A 306 22.09 -2.49 -10.32
CA VAL A 306 22.49 -1.75 -11.53
C VAL A 306 24.00 -1.82 -11.72
N MET A 307 24.78 -1.59 -10.66
CA MET A 307 26.23 -1.64 -10.74
C MET A 307 26.81 -3.04 -10.53
N ASP A 308 25.94 -4.00 -10.18
CA ASP A 308 26.33 -5.40 -9.94
C ASP A 308 27.57 -5.52 -9.02
N LYS A 309 27.54 -4.81 -7.89
CA LYS A 309 28.69 -4.70 -6.97
C LYS A 309 29.23 -6.06 -6.50
N TYR A 310 28.43 -7.10 -6.58
CA TYR A 310 28.79 -8.46 -6.20
C TYR A 310 29.28 -9.30 -7.37
N ARG A 311 29.27 -8.77 -8.60
CA ARG A 311 29.69 -9.44 -9.84
C ARG A 311 28.94 -10.75 -10.10
N LEU A 312 27.62 -10.67 -10.00
CA LEU A 312 26.68 -11.78 -10.20
C LEU A 312 26.16 -11.85 -11.63
N ASP A 313 26.65 -10.99 -12.54
CA ASP A 313 26.19 -10.87 -13.92
C ASP A 313 24.66 -10.69 -14.06
N ILE A 314 24.07 -9.88 -13.15
CA ILE A 314 22.61 -9.72 -12.98
C ILE A 314 21.92 -9.38 -14.30
N LYS A 315 22.39 -8.35 -15.01
CA LYS A 315 21.81 -7.93 -16.31
C LYS A 315 21.85 -9.06 -17.34
N GLU A 316 23.01 -9.71 -17.49
CA GLU A 316 23.17 -10.78 -18.48
C GLU A 316 22.34 -12.02 -18.14
N ARG A 317 22.18 -12.33 -16.84
CA ARG A 317 21.33 -13.45 -16.41
C ARG A 317 19.85 -13.13 -16.62
N PHE A 318 19.41 -11.89 -16.39
CA PHE A 318 18.04 -11.45 -16.74
C PHE A 318 17.80 -11.56 -18.25
N LYS A 319 18.78 -11.15 -19.05
CA LYS A 319 18.72 -11.28 -20.51
C LYS A 319 18.64 -12.77 -20.95
N LYS A 320 19.49 -13.63 -20.39
CA LYS A 320 19.49 -15.07 -20.69
C LYS A 320 18.19 -15.76 -20.29
N SER A 321 17.55 -15.30 -19.23
CA SER A 321 16.25 -15.79 -18.78
C SER A 321 15.06 -15.27 -19.59
N GLY A 322 15.28 -14.45 -20.61
CA GLY A 322 14.24 -13.84 -21.43
C GLY A 322 13.48 -12.70 -20.75
N ASN A 323 14.02 -12.15 -19.64
CA ASN A 323 13.34 -11.10 -18.86
C ASN A 323 14.17 -9.82 -18.70
N LEU A 324 14.81 -9.34 -19.76
CA LEU A 324 15.52 -8.06 -19.74
C LEU A 324 14.58 -6.88 -19.46
N TYR A 325 13.27 -7.03 -19.70
CA TYR A 325 12.25 -6.05 -19.36
C TYR A 325 12.11 -5.81 -17.85
N ALA A 326 12.38 -6.82 -17.01
CA ALA A 326 12.44 -6.62 -15.55
C ALA A 326 13.59 -5.67 -15.18
N TYR A 327 14.75 -5.81 -15.80
CA TYR A 327 15.88 -4.91 -15.59
C TYR A 327 15.57 -3.48 -16.07
N GLN A 328 14.96 -3.34 -17.23
CA GLN A 328 14.50 -2.06 -17.77
C GLN A 328 13.50 -1.39 -16.81
N SER A 329 12.57 -2.17 -16.23
CA SER A 329 11.60 -1.68 -15.26
C SER A 329 12.25 -1.20 -13.95
N ILE A 330 13.29 -1.90 -13.47
CA ILE A 330 14.09 -1.47 -12.30
C ILE A 330 14.75 -0.11 -12.58
N LEU A 331 15.40 0.04 -13.74
CA LEU A 331 16.02 1.31 -14.13
C LEU A 331 15.00 2.46 -14.25
N ALA A 332 13.85 2.17 -14.87
CA ALA A 332 12.76 3.14 -14.99
C ALA A 332 12.25 3.60 -13.61
N ARG A 333 12.10 2.65 -12.68
CA ARG A 333 11.65 2.96 -11.32
C ARG A 333 12.67 3.80 -10.55
N LEU A 334 13.95 3.50 -10.66
CA LEU A 334 15.01 4.30 -10.05
C LEU A 334 15.07 5.72 -10.64
N LEU A 335 14.93 5.85 -11.95
CA LEU A 335 14.85 7.17 -12.62
C LEU A 335 13.61 7.95 -12.22
N GLU A 336 12.46 7.28 -12.04
CA GLU A 336 11.23 7.90 -11.54
C GLU A 336 11.37 8.39 -10.09
N THR A 337 12.08 7.62 -9.25
CA THR A 337 12.39 8.03 -7.87
C THR A 337 13.21 9.32 -7.85
N VAL A 338 14.18 9.46 -8.78
CA VAL A 338 14.95 10.70 -8.98
C VAL A 338 14.06 11.83 -9.51
N ARG A 339 13.22 11.56 -10.53
CA ARG A 339 12.33 12.55 -11.13
C ARG A 339 11.39 13.18 -10.11
N LYS A 340 10.79 12.36 -9.25
CA LYS A 340 9.89 12.82 -8.19
C LYS A 340 10.59 13.44 -6.98
N GLY A 341 11.93 13.43 -6.95
CA GLY A 341 12.72 14.06 -5.88
C GLY A 341 12.85 13.24 -4.60
N TYR A 342 12.43 11.99 -4.60
CA TYR A 342 12.57 11.08 -3.47
C TYR A 342 13.99 10.57 -3.26
N TRP A 343 14.75 10.43 -4.32
CA TRP A 343 16.15 10.04 -4.27
C TRP A 343 17.05 11.11 -4.86
N LYS A 344 17.99 11.64 -4.05
CA LYS A 344 19.00 12.62 -4.46
C LYS A 344 20.23 11.91 -5.06
N ALA A 345 20.01 11.18 -6.15
CA ALA A 345 21.11 10.54 -6.87
C ALA A 345 22.06 11.58 -7.47
N ASP A 346 23.36 11.32 -7.37
CA ASP A 346 24.34 12.15 -8.07
C ASP A 346 24.24 12.00 -9.60
N LYS A 347 24.77 13.02 -10.32
CA LYS A 347 24.70 13.05 -11.78
C LYS A 347 25.29 11.79 -12.43
N LYS A 348 26.39 11.25 -11.87
CA LYS A 348 27.05 10.06 -12.42
C LYS A 348 26.14 8.82 -12.37
N ARG A 349 25.41 8.63 -11.27
CA ARG A 349 24.44 7.53 -11.15
C ARG A 349 23.30 7.69 -12.14
N VAL A 350 22.77 8.91 -12.27
CA VAL A 350 21.70 9.20 -13.24
C VAL A 350 22.16 8.93 -14.67
N ASP A 351 23.32 9.47 -15.06
CA ASP A 351 23.88 9.25 -16.39
C ASP A 351 24.11 7.74 -16.67
N GLN A 352 24.60 6.99 -15.69
CA GLN A 352 24.81 5.54 -15.83
C GLN A 352 23.48 4.77 -16.00
N MET A 353 22.43 5.13 -15.24
CA MET A 353 21.11 4.52 -15.41
C MET A 353 20.52 4.82 -16.79
N LEU A 354 20.68 6.05 -17.27
CA LEU A 354 20.21 6.45 -18.61
C LEU A 354 20.93 5.68 -19.72
N LEU A 355 22.25 5.52 -19.61
CA LEU A 355 23.04 4.73 -20.56
C LEU A 355 22.56 3.26 -20.60
N GLN A 356 22.42 2.65 -19.43
CA GLN A 356 21.95 1.26 -19.34
C GLN A 356 20.49 1.12 -19.81
N PHE A 357 19.64 2.08 -19.50
CA PHE A 357 18.25 2.07 -19.98
C PHE A 357 18.19 2.12 -21.51
N ASN A 358 18.96 3.00 -22.14
CA ASN A 358 19.06 3.10 -23.60
C ASN A 358 19.65 1.82 -24.22
N GLU A 359 20.60 1.18 -23.55
CA GLU A 359 21.15 -0.12 -23.98
C GLU A 359 20.09 -1.22 -23.94
N THR A 360 19.27 -1.30 -22.91
CA THR A 360 18.15 -2.28 -22.85
C THR A 360 17.14 -2.08 -23.98
N ILE A 361 16.86 -0.83 -24.36
CA ILE A 361 15.98 -0.52 -25.50
C ILE A 361 16.57 -1.06 -26.79
N ARG A 362 17.88 -0.87 -26.99
CA ARG A 362 18.57 -1.39 -28.17
C ARG A 362 18.53 -2.93 -28.24
N GLU A 363 18.61 -3.59 -27.07
CA GLU A 363 18.71 -5.05 -26.98
C GLU A 363 17.35 -5.76 -27.04
N ALA A 364 16.31 -5.17 -26.45
CA ALA A 364 15.01 -5.82 -26.30
C ALA A 364 13.80 -4.97 -26.73
N GLY A 365 14.05 -3.74 -27.18
CA GLY A 365 12.97 -2.77 -27.37
C GLY A 365 12.53 -2.11 -26.06
N LEU A 366 11.58 -1.18 -26.14
CA LEU A 366 11.05 -0.49 -24.97
C LEU A 366 9.81 -1.27 -24.45
N ALA A 367 9.80 -1.57 -23.15
CA ALA A 367 8.64 -2.17 -22.51
C ALA A 367 7.49 -1.17 -22.44
N CYS A 368 6.27 -1.65 -22.73
CA CYS A 368 5.08 -0.82 -22.59
C CYS A 368 4.26 -1.28 -21.39
N ASN A 369 4.27 -0.47 -20.35
CA ASN A 369 3.50 -0.64 -19.12
C ASN A 369 3.37 0.71 -18.39
N LEU A 370 2.60 0.75 -17.30
CA LEU A 370 2.34 1.95 -16.51
C LEU A 370 3.61 2.61 -15.92
N ASN A 371 4.69 1.84 -15.78
CA ASN A 371 5.95 2.36 -15.26
C ASN A 371 6.84 3.02 -16.31
N ILE A 372 6.69 2.67 -17.57
CA ILE A 372 7.62 3.02 -18.65
C ILE A 372 6.89 3.82 -19.71
N CYS A 373 6.41 3.18 -20.79
CA CYS A 373 5.88 3.89 -21.96
C CYS A 373 4.63 4.73 -21.64
N ASN A 374 3.78 4.28 -20.74
CA ASN A 374 2.57 4.99 -20.30
C ASN A 374 2.86 6.05 -19.21
N ASN A 375 4.10 6.17 -18.75
CA ASN A 375 4.54 7.26 -17.90
C ASN A 375 5.19 8.37 -18.75
N GLU A 376 4.36 9.22 -19.36
CA GLU A 376 4.84 10.29 -20.25
C GLU A 376 5.81 11.23 -19.56
N LYS A 377 5.62 11.53 -18.28
CA LYS A 377 6.50 12.42 -17.51
C LYS A 377 7.89 11.84 -17.31
N LEU A 378 7.96 10.54 -17.00
CA LEU A 378 9.24 9.83 -16.92
C LEU A 378 9.92 9.77 -18.30
N MET A 379 9.17 9.46 -19.36
CA MET A 379 9.72 9.40 -20.70
C MET A 379 10.24 10.76 -21.15
N GLN A 380 9.55 11.84 -20.80
CA GLN A 380 10.03 13.20 -21.07
C GLN A 380 11.30 13.50 -20.27
N PHE A 381 11.32 13.19 -18.97
CA PHE A 381 12.50 13.35 -18.12
C PHE A 381 13.72 12.61 -18.68
N ILE A 382 13.56 11.36 -19.11
CA ILE A 382 14.63 10.57 -19.71
C ILE A 382 15.09 11.21 -21.02
N SER A 383 14.16 11.64 -21.88
CA SER A 383 14.46 12.28 -23.17
C SER A 383 15.30 13.54 -22.98
N ASP A 384 14.89 14.43 -22.09
CA ASP A 384 15.60 15.67 -21.80
C ASP A 384 17.02 15.40 -21.32
N ARG A 385 17.18 14.45 -20.39
CA ARG A 385 18.50 14.07 -19.85
C ARG A 385 19.40 13.43 -20.89
N ILE A 386 18.87 12.56 -21.76
CA ILE A 386 19.64 11.95 -22.86
C ILE A 386 20.10 13.03 -23.86
N ASN A 387 19.27 14.02 -24.18
CA ASN A 387 19.65 15.12 -25.08
C ASN A 387 20.82 15.95 -24.51
N ASP A 388 20.86 16.12 -23.20
CA ASP A 388 21.89 16.86 -22.48
C ASP A 388 23.19 16.06 -22.25
N MET A 389 23.20 14.74 -22.57
CA MET A 389 24.37 13.88 -22.32
C MET A 389 25.45 14.09 -23.40
N PRO A 390 26.64 14.61 -23.05
CA PRO A 390 27.72 14.78 -24.01
C PRO A 390 28.41 13.49 -24.44
N SER A 391 28.22 12.41 -23.66
CA SER A 391 28.78 11.09 -23.94
C SER A 391 28.04 10.32 -25.03
N LEU A 392 26.85 10.74 -25.42
CA LEU A 392 26.04 10.12 -26.47
C LEU A 392 26.20 10.87 -27.80
N THR A 393 26.35 10.09 -28.86
CA THR A 393 26.37 10.63 -30.25
C THR A 393 24.96 11.09 -30.66
N THR A 394 24.89 11.92 -31.67
CA THR A 394 23.61 12.38 -32.24
C THR A 394 22.76 11.21 -32.74
N GLU A 395 23.39 10.16 -33.26
CA GLU A 395 22.72 8.96 -33.72
C GLU A 395 22.10 8.16 -32.59
N GLU A 396 22.80 7.98 -31.45
CA GLU A 396 22.29 7.32 -30.27
C GLU A 396 21.10 8.04 -29.64
N LYS A 397 21.18 9.39 -29.56
CA LYS A 397 20.07 10.23 -29.10
C LYS A 397 18.86 10.12 -30.04
N SER A 398 19.08 10.08 -31.34
CA SER A 398 18.02 9.94 -32.36
C SER A 398 17.34 8.57 -32.27
N ARG A 399 18.08 7.50 -32.04
CA ARG A 399 17.53 6.13 -31.86
C ARG A 399 16.58 6.04 -30.68
N TYR A 400 16.96 6.62 -29.56
CA TYR A 400 16.09 6.65 -28.37
C TYR A 400 14.77 7.37 -28.68
N LYS A 401 14.87 8.55 -29.31
CA LYS A 401 13.69 9.34 -29.68
C LYS A 401 12.78 8.59 -30.65
N SER A 402 13.37 7.96 -31.67
CA SER A 402 12.61 7.14 -32.63
C SER A 402 11.89 5.96 -31.95
N ALA A 403 12.59 5.23 -31.05
CA ALA A 403 11.98 4.12 -30.31
C ALA A 403 10.82 4.59 -29.43
N LEU A 404 10.92 5.75 -28.83
CA LEU A 404 9.86 6.35 -28.01
C LEU A 404 8.66 6.78 -28.87
N ASP A 405 8.91 7.43 -30.00
CA ASP A 405 7.87 7.87 -30.93
C ASP A 405 7.13 6.68 -31.56
N ASP A 406 7.84 5.63 -31.96
CA ASP A 406 7.25 4.39 -32.50
C ASP A 406 6.28 3.72 -31.51
N LEU A 407 6.63 3.74 -30.23
CA LEU A 407 5.75 3.19 -29.19
C LEU A 407 4.54 4.07 -28.92
N ARG A 408 4.72 5.39 -28.89
CA ARG A 408 3.60 6.33 -28.77
C ARG A 408 2.60 6.17 -29.92
N HIS A 409 3.11 5.91 -31.12
CA HIS A 409 2.25 5.61 -32.28
C HIS A 409 1.51 4.27 -32.15
N LYS A 410 2.18 3.21 -31.68
CA LYS A 410 1.54 1.91 -31.46
C LYS A 410 0.47 1.95 -30.39
N ALA A 411 0.74 2.59 -29.25
CA ALA A 411 -0.25 2.75 -28.18
C ALA A 411 -1.51 3.49 -28.66
N LYS A 412 -1.36 4.56 -29.43
CA LYS A 412 -2.50 5.32 -29.98
C LYS A 412 -3.31 4.55 -31.02
N THR A 413 -2.70 3.66 -31.78
CA THR A 413 -3.41 2.84 -32.75
C THR A 413 -4.17 1.69 -32.09
N GLU A 414 -3.63 1.09 -31.02
CA GLU A 414 -4.30 0.05 -30.26
C GLU A 414 -5.49 0.61 -29.46
N ASP A 415 -5.39 1.81 -28.90
CA ASP A 415 -6.50 2.51 -28.23
C ASP A 415 -7.60 2.95 -29.26
N ALA A 416 -7.22 3.33 -30.47
CA ALA A 416 -8.17 3.72 -31.52
C ALA A 416 -8.95 2.52 -32.06
N ASP A 417 -8.33 1.34 -32.13
CA ASP A 417 -8.98 0.09 -32.50
C ASP A 417 -9.89 -0.44 -31.37
N ALA A 418 -9.55 -0.16 -30.11
CA ALA A 418 -10.38 -0.51 -28.95
C ALA A 418 -11.63 0.36 -28.84
N ASP A 419 -11.55 1.65 -29.18
CA ASP A 419 -12.68 2.61 -29.10
C ASP A 419 -13.71 2.38 -30.24
N SER A 420 -13.32 1.69 -31.33
CA SER A 420 -14.22 1.32 -32.43
C SER A 420 -15.12 0.12 -32.15
N THR A 421 -14.97 -0.55 -30.99
CA THR A 421 -15.67 -1.80 -30.66
C THR A 421 -16.36 -1.84 -29.31
N THR A 422 -16.60 -0.72 -28.61
CA THR A 422 -17.32 -0.80 -27.33
C THR A 422 -18.30 0.34 -27.09
N ASP A 423 -19.54 -0.03 -27.22
CA ASP A 423 -20.61 0.39 -26.32
C ASP A 423 -20.49 -0.45 -25.02
N GLY A 424 -20.41 0.24 -23.85
CA GLY A 424 -20.58 -0.34 -22.53
C GLY A 424 -19.32 -0.96 -21.86
N GLY A 425 -18.96 -0.36 -20.72
CA GLY A 425 -17.91 -0.85 -19.82
C GLY A 425 -17.98 -2.34 -19.56
N ASN A 426 -16.97 -3.05 -20.01
CA ASN A 426 -16.77 -4.46 -19.71
C ASN A 426 -15.39 -4.63 -19.06
N ASP A 427 -15.40 -4.74 -17.72
CA ASP A 427 -14.37 -5.48 -17.04
C ASP A 427 -14.30 -6.86 -17.68
N LYS A 428 -13.17 -7.19 -18.35
CA LYS A 428 -12.97 -8.51 -18.93
C LYS A 428 -12.99 -9.53 -17.79
N ILE A 429 -14.12 -10.20 -17.62
CA ILE A 429 -14.27 -11.29 -16.66
C ILE A 429 -13.61 -12.53 -17.26
N TYR A 430 -12.52 -12.96 -16.66
CA TYR A 430 -11.91 -14.25 -16.97
C TYR A 430 -12.53 -15.31 -16.06
N GLU A 431 -13.17 -16.31 -16.67
CA GLU A 431 -13.65 -17.48 -15.94
C GLU A 431 -12.53 -18.52 -15.84
N LEU A 432 -12.24 -18.94 -14.62
CA LEU A 432 -11.27 -20.01 -14.38
C LEU A 432 -11.95 -21.35 -14.60
N GLN A 433 -11.57 -22.07 -15.64
CA GLN A 433 -12.08 -23.41 -15.92
C GLN A 433 -10.99 -24.46 -15.75
N ILE A 434 -11.34 -25.59 -15.14
CA ILE A 434 -10.47 -26.77 -15.10
C ILE A 434 -10.82 -27.64 -16.31
N GLN A 435 -9.84 -27.87 -17.16
CA GLN A 435 -9.95 -28.83 -18.24
C GLN A 435 -8.68 -29.72 -18.25
N ASP A 436 -8.86 -31.01 -18.15
CA ASP A 436 -7.78 -32.01 -18.14
C ASP A 436 -6.67 -31.73 -17.11
N ASP A 437 -7.06 -31.48 -15.85
CA ASP A 437 -6.17 -31.14 -14.73
C ASP A 437 -5.30 -29.90 -14.91
N LYS A 438 -5.64 -29.03 -15.87
CA LYS A 438 -4.97 -27.73 -16.09
C LYS A 438 -5.94 -26.57 -15.92
N TRP A 439 -5.45 -25.53 -15.27
CA TRP A 439 -6.17 -24.26 -15.15
C TRP A 439 -6.02 -23.46 -16.44
N LEU A 440 -7.12 -23.18 -17.11
CA LEU A 440 -7.16 -22.35 -18.31
C LEU A 440 -7.99 -21.10 -18.05
N PHE A 441 -7.44 -19.95 -18.43
CA PHE A 441 -8.18 -18.70 -18.45
C PHE A 441 -8.90 -18.57 -19.80
N LYS A 442 -10.22 -18.57 -19.79
CA LYS A 442 -11.02 -18.22 -20.96
C LYS A 442 -11.64 -16.85 -20.75
N GLN A 443 -11.52 -16.00 -21.75
CA GLN A 443 -12.23 -14.74 -21.82
C GLN A 443 -13.71 -15.06 -22.09
N LYS A 444 -14.61 -14.52 -21.26
CA LYS A 444 -16.07 -14.54 -21.50
C LYS A 444 -16.45 -13.49 -22.49
#